data_00b5a95cbf0753f42a4918fd97b4c03f
#
_entry.id   00b5a95cbf0753f42a4918fd97b4c03f
#
_cell.length_a   1.000
_cell.length_b   1.000
_cell.length_c   1.000
_cell.angle_alpha   90.00
_cell.angle_beta   90.00
_cell.angle_gamma   90.00
#
_symmetry.space_group_name_H-M   'P 1'
#
loop_
_entity.id
_entity.type
_entity.pdbx_description
1 polymer ?
#
loop_
_entity_poly.entity_id
_entity_poly.type
_entity_poly.pdbx_seq_one_letter_code
_entity_poly.pdbx_strand_id
1 'polypeptide(L)'
;MVSPVDAARGKEVGGDVVSAARDFTEIAGPLLAESDLPTSGYRVQFKRLHATHGRSYATRSLLIAVLNVVFEAGFFAWLLLPEHLPLLVGSPAVAAANIFVICSIALMESLRLVNVISFSVASVIARDPVPVAPLPGERIAFVTTIVPSKEPIEMVRKTLIAARRIEYDGQLDVWLLDEGDDPAVKAMCAELGVCHFSRKGHPEYNQKSGPYRAKTKHGNYNSWLHEHGSDYSVLMSVDPDHVPLPNYAQRILGYFRDPDVAYVVGPQCYANCDNLITKAA
;
A
#
# COMPACT_ATOMS: atom_id res chain seq x y z
N MET A 1 9.45 -31.42 1.58
CA MET A 1 9.34 -29.98 1.30
C MET A 1 7.87 -29.60 1.46
N VAL A 2 7.50 -29.02 2.60
CA VAL A 2 6.13 -28.59 2.88
C VAL A 2 5.92 -27.26 2.15
N SER A 3 4.81 -27.16 1.40
CA SER A 3 4.43 -25.93 0.68
C SER A 3 4.27 -24.76 1.66
N PRO A 4 4.71 -23.54 1.34
CA PRO A 4 4.50 -22.35 2.17
C PRO A 4 3.03 -22.04 2.50
N VAL A 5 2.08 -22.66 1.79
CA VAL A 5 0.64 -22.49 1.98
C VAL A 5 0.12 -23.20 3.23
N ASP A 6 0.80 -24.25 3.73
CA ASP A 6 0.33 -25.04 4.87
C ASP A 6 0.71 -24.44 6.24
N ALA A 7 1.64 -23.48 6.28
CA ALA A 7 2.02 -22.78 7.51
C ALA A 7 1.01 -21.71 7.98
N ALA A 8 -0.01 -21.40 7.18
CA ALA A 8 -0.98 -20.35 7.44
C ALA A 8 -2.25 -20.79 8.18
N ARG A 9 -2.34 -22.05 8.67
CA ARG A 9 -3.44 -22.47 9.56
C ARG A 9 -3.15 -22.09 10.99
N GLY A 10 -3.43 -20.82 11.35
CA GLY A 10 -3.39 -20.34 12.72
C GLY A 10 -4.44 -21.05 13.58
N LYS A 11 -4.01 -21.63 14.70
CA LYS A 11 -4.90 -22.05 15.79
C LYS A 11 -5.48 -20.81 16.45
N GLU A 12 -6.80 -20.69 16.48
CA GLU A 12 -7.50 -19.78 17.37
C GLU A 12 -7.17 -20.16 18.82
N VAL A 13 -6.51 -19.28 19.53
CA VAL A 13 -6.41 -19.31 20.98
C VAL A 13 -6.83 -17.93 21.47
N GLY A 14 -8.02 -17.90 22.08
CA GLY A 14 -8.50 -16.83 22.95
C GLY A 14 -8.34 -15.40 22.45
N GLY A 15 -9.29 -14.89 21.65
CA GLY A 15 -9.54 -13.45 21.49
C GLY A 15 -8.51 -12.59 20.74
N ASP A 16 -7.31 -13.06 20.52
CA ASP A 16 -6.27 -12.36 19.78
C ASP A 16 -6.16 -12.92 18.36
N VAL A 17 -6.82 -12.28 17.42
CA VAL A 17 -6.54 -12.47 15.99
C VAL A 17 -5.23 -11.75 15.67
N VAL A 18 -4.14 -12.24 16.21
CA VAL A 18 -2.84 -12.10 15.56
C VAL A 18 -2.78 -13.29 14.61
N SER A 19 -3.32 -13.15 13.42
CA SER A 19 -2.97 -14.00 12.29
C SER A 19 -1.48 -14.22 12.36
N ALA A 20 -1.01 -15.47 12.25
CA ALA A 20 0.40 -15.78 12.21
C ALA A 20 1.04 -14.86 11.16
N ALA A 21 1.67 -13.80 11.62
CA ALA A 21 2.26 -12.80 10.77
C ALA A 21 3.24 -13.54 9.88
N ARG A 22 3.06 -13.48 8.57
CA ARG A 22 4.06 -14.02 7.64
C ARG A 22 5.38 -13.36 8.01
N ASP A 23 6.34 -14.15 8.41
CA ASP A 23 7.69 -13.62 8.61
C ASP A 23 8.30 -13.34 7.25
N PHE A 24 8.19 -12.08 6.83
CA PHE A 24 8.79 -11.61 5.59
C PHE A 24 10.32 -11.53 5.64
N THR A 25 10.95 -11.87 6.78
CA THR A 25 12.41 -11.88 6.94
C THR A 25 13.06 -12.87 5.96
N GLU A 26 12.45 -14.02 5.70
CA GLU A 26 12.94 -14.99 4.71
C GLU A 26 12.95 -14.40 3.29
N ILE A 27 11.95 -13.57 2.96
CA ILE A 27 11.81 -12.97 1.62
C ILE A 27 12.68 -11.73 1.50
N ALA A 28 12.57 -10.79 2.44
CA ALA A 28 13.31 -9.53 2.43
C ALA A 28 14.78 -9.69 2.82
N GLY A 29 15.10 -10.76 3.53
CA GLY A 29 16.42 -11.02 4.09
C GLY A 29 16.68 -10.27 5.40
N PRO A 30 17.85 -10.46 6.02
CA PRO A 30 18.23 -9.78 7.25
C PRO A 30 18.39 -8.28 7.00
N LEU A 31 18.24 -7.50 8.07
CA LEU A 31 18.61 -6.08 8.04
C LEU A 31 20.14 -5.96 7.93
N LEU A 32 20.61 -5.02 7.11
CA LEU A 32 22.03 -4.64 7.14
C LEU A 32 22.36 -4.07 8.52
N ALA A 33 23.42 -4.59 9.11
CA ALA A 33 23.90 -4.09 10.39
C ALA A 33 24.54 -2.72 10.24
N GLU A 34 24.60 -1.95 11.34
CA GLU A 34 25.25 -0.63 11.36
C GLU A 34 26.71 -0.70 10.92
N SER A 35 27.42 -1.79 11.26
CA SER A 35 28.79 -2.04 10.85
C SER A 35 28.99 -2.17 9.34
N ASP A 36 27.95 -2.52 8.61
CA ASP A 36 28.02 -2.77 7.16
C ASP A 36 27.64 -1.52 6.35
N LEU A 37 27.27 -0.45 7.05
CA LEU A 37 26.87 0.81 6.42
C LEU A 37 28.10 1.71 6.21
N PRO A 38 28.09 2.52 5.13
CA PRO A 38 29.13 3.54 4.95
C PRO A 38 29.04 4.58 6.07
N THR A 39 30.18 5.06 6.53
CA THR A 39 30.28 6.07 7.59
C THR A 39 29.67 7.42 7.22
N SER A 40 29.44 7.68 5.95
CA SER A 40 28.75 8.88 5.45
C SER A 40 28.10 8.61 4.09
N GLY A 41 27.02 9.33 3.80
CA GLY A 41 26.40 9.32 2.47
C GLY A 41 25.71 8.01 2.11
N TYR A 42 25.01 7.37 3.06
CA TYR A 42 24.22 6.17 2.76
C TYR A 42 23.25 6.41 1.59
N ARG A 43 23.17 5.45 0.70
CA ARG A 43 22.19 5.36 -0.39
C ARG A 43 21.54 4.01 -0.39
N VAL A 44 20.22 3.96 -0.64
CA VAL A 44 19.46 2.70 -0.71
C VAL A 44 20.09 1.80 -1.77
N GLN A 45 20.47 0.61 -1.34
CA GLN A 45 20.99 -0.43 -2.22
C GLN A 45 19.82 -1.28 -2.74
N PHE A 46 19.90 -1.67 -4.01
CA PHE A 46 18.87 -2.49 -4.64
C PHE A 46 19.44 -3.80 -5.17
N LYS A 47 18.75 -4.90 -4.91
CA LYS A 47 19.04 -6.21 -5.49
C LYS A 47 17.96 -6.59 -6.51
N ARG A 48 18.35 -7.36 -7.52
CA ARG A 48 17.37 -7.87 -8.50
C ARG A 48 16.50 -8.94 -7.85
N LEU A 49 15.20 -9.00 -8.22
CA LEU A 49 14.25 -9.97 -7.67
C LEU A 49 14.72 -11.42 -7.80
N HIS A 50 15.42 -11.80 -8.88
CA HIS A 50 15.96 -13.14 -9.04
C HIS A 50 17.07 -13.51 -8.04
N ALA A 51 17.75 -12.51 -7.47
CA ALA A 51 18.73 -12.75 -6.41
C ALA A 51 18.04 -13.14 -5.09
N THR A 52 16.80 -12.70 -4.90
CA THR A 52 15.98 -13.00 -3.72
C THR A 52 15.16 -14.29 -3.94
N HIS A 53 14.52 -14.43 -5.10
CA HIS A 53 13.53 -15.48 -5.39
C HIS A 53 14.05 -16.59 -6.31
N GLY A 54 15.29 -16.47 -6.78
CA GLY A 54 15.95 -17.45 -7.66
C GLY A 54 15.62 -17.30 -9.15
N ARG A 55 16.41 -17.99 -9.99
CA ARG A 55 16.31 -17.92 -11.46
C ARG A 55 14.96 -18.41 -12.00
N SER A 56 14.36 -19.40 -11.36
CA SER A 56 13.05 -19.93 -11.74
C SER A 56 11.96 -18.87 -11.67
N TYR A 57 11.99 -18.00 -10.66
CA TYR A 57 11.07 -16.87 -10.53
C TYR A 57 11.24 -15.88 -11.70
N ALA A 58 12.48 -15.49 -12.00
CA ALA A 58 12.78 -14.55 -13.09
C ALA A 58 12.28 -15.10 -14.44
N THR A 59 12.52 -16.38 -14.73
CA THR A 59 12.07 -17.03 -15.97
C THR A 59 10.54 -17.05 -16.07
N ARG A 60 9.84 -17.40 -14.98
CA ARG A 60 8.37 -17.40 -14.93
C ARG A 60 7.80 -16.01 -15.11
N SER A 61 8.35 -14.99 -14.43
CA SER A 61 7.92 -13.61 -14.55
C SER A 61 8.10 -13.07 -15.97
N LEU A 62 9.24 -13.37 -16.60
CA LEU A 62 9.49 -13.00 -17.99
C LEU A 62 8.50 -13.70 -18.94
N LEU A 63 8.26 -15.00 -18.75
CA LEU A 63 7.31 -15.76 -19.58
C LEU A 63 5.89 -15.18 -19.46
N ILE A 64 5.43 -14.91 -18.23
CA ILE A 64 4.11 -14.32 -18.00
C ILE A 64 4.03 -12.94 -18.64
N ALA A 65 5.05 -12.10 -18.47
CA ALA A 65 5.11 -10.76 -19.07
C ALA A 65 5.02 -10.84 -20.60
N VAL A 66 5.78 -11.72 -21.24
CA VAL A 66 5.73 -11.93 -22.70
C VAL A 66 4.36 -12.41 -23.13
N LEU A 67 3.79 -13.42 -22.45
CA LEU A 67 2.47 -13.96 -22.77
C LEU A 67 1.38 -12.87 -22.66
N ASN A 68 1.40 -12.08 -21.60
CA ASN A 68 0.44 -10.97 -21.42
C ASN A 68 0.49 -9.98 -22.60
N VAL A 69 1.70 -9.55 -22.99
CA VAL A 69 1.87 -8.63 -24.11
C VAL A 69 1.44 -9.27 -25.43
N VAL A 70 1.79 -10.52 -25.68
CA VAL A 70 1.41 -11.23 -26.92
C VAL A 70 -0.10 -11.43 -27.01
N PHE A 71 -0.77 -11.83 -25.93
CA PHE A 71 -2.23 -11.98 -25.90
C PHE A 71 -2.93 -10.65 -26.10
N GLU A 72 -2.48 -9.59 -25.44
CA GLU A 72 -3.08 -8.27 -25.55
C GLU A 72 -2.91 -7.68 -26.95
N ALA A 73 -1.68 -7.71 -27.48
CA ALA A 73 -1.41 -7.25 -28.85
C ALA A 73 -2.15 -8.08 -29.89
N GLY A 74 -2.22 -9.41 -29.69
CA GLY A 74 -2.98 -10.32 -30.55
C GLY A 74 -4.48 -10.04 -30.53
N PHE A 75 -5.05 -9.82 -29.35
CA PHE A 75 -6.46 -9.44 -29.21
C PHE A 75 -6.75 -8.08 -29.89
N PHE A 76 -5.89 -7.10 -29.67
CA PHE A 76 -6.05 -5.79 -30.31
C PHE A 76 -5.94 -5.88 -31.83
N ALA A 77 -4.97 -6.65 -32.36
CA ALA A 77 -4.85 -6.89 -33.79
C ALA A 77 -6.09 -7.61 -34.35
N TRP A 78 -6.60 -8.64 -33.64
CA TRP A 78 -7.81 -9.36 -34.00
C TRP A 78 -9.03 -8.44 -34.04
N LEU A 79 -9.17 -7.57 -33.05
CA LEU A 79 -10.27 -6.59 -32.99
C LEU A 79 -10.30 -5.65 -34.20
N LEU A 80 -9.12 -5.30 -34.74
CA LEU A 80 -8.99 -4.38 -35.90
C LEU A 80 -9.10 -5.09 -37.23
N LEU A 81 -9.38 -6.40 -37.34
CA LEU A 81 -9.62 -7.06 -38.58
C LEU A 81 -10.86 -6.51 -39.27
N PRO A 82 -10.85 -6.32 -40.62
CA PRO A 82 -11.96 -5.71 -41.36
C PRO A 82 -13.32 -6.38 -41.13
N GLU A 83 -13.35 -7.68 -40.91
CA GLU A 83 -14.56 -8.48 -40.66
C GLU A 83 -15.21 -8.17 -39.28
N HIS A 84 -14.48 -7.57 -38.36
CA HIS A 84 -15.00 -7.13 -37.06
C HIS A 84 -15.40 -5.65 -37.03
N LEU A 85 -15.21 -4.93 -38.16
CA LEU A 85 -15.40 -3.48 -38.21
C LEU A 85 -16.64 -3.11 -39.08
N PRO A 86 -17.87 -3.10 -38.55
CA PRO A 86 -19.07 -2.72 -39.28
C PRO A 86 -19.16 -1.19 -39.53
N LEU A 87 -18.13 -0.64 -40.18
CA LEU A 87 -17.95 0.81 -40.31
C LEU A 87 -19.05 1.50 -41.08
N LEU A 88 -19.55 0.87 -42.18
CA LEU A 88 -20.46 1.48 -43.17
C LEU A 88 -21.80 0.73 -43.27
N VAL A 89 -22.28 0.13 -42.21
CA VAL A 89 -23.55 -0.62 -42.20
C VAL A 89 -24.68 0.29 -41.70
N GLY A 90 -25.80 0.29 -42.41
CA GLY A 90 -27.03 0.99 -42.06
C GLY A 90 -27.11 2.43 -42.57
N SER A 91 -27.91 3.27 -41.92
CA SER A 91 -28.06 4.68 -42.28
C SER A 91 -26.78 5.47 -41.93
N PRO A 92 -26.59 6.68 -42.53
CA PRO A 92 -25.44 7.53 -42.22
C PRO A 92 -25.26 7.82 -40.72
N ALA A 93 -26.35 7.94 -39.97
CA ALA A 93 -26.31 8.13 -38.52
C ALA A 93 -25.81 6.88 -37.78
N VAL A 94 -26.23 5.68 -38.22
CA VAL A 94 -25.76 4.41 -37.66
C VAL A 94 -24.28 4.19 -38.00
N ALA A 95 -23.86 4.49 -39.23
CA ALA A 95 -22.45 4.40 -39.61
C ALA A 95 -21.57 5.35 -38.77
N ALA A 96 -22.01 6.59 -38.54
CA ALA A 96 -21.30 7.54 -37.68
C ALA A 96 -21.22 7.04 -36.23
N ALA A 97 -22.29 6.48 -35.70
CA ALA A 97 -22.30 5.86 -34.35
C ALA A 97 -21.33 4.68 -34.28
N ASN A 98 -21.31 3.79 -35.27
CA ASN A 98 -20.38 2.65 -35.34
C ASN A 98 -18.92 3.12 -35.36
N ILE A 99 -18.59 4.12 -36.18
CA ILE A 99 -17.23 4.69 -36.22
C ILE A 99 -16.85 5.26 -34.85
N PHE A 100 -17.73 6.02 -34.22
CA PHE A 100 -17.48 6.57 -32.88
C PHE A 100 -17.20 5.46 -31.84
N VAL A 101 -18.03 4.43 -31.80
CA VAL A 101 -17.86 3.29 -30.87
C VAL A 101 -16.55 2.55 -31.15
N ILE A 102 -16.25 2.25 -32.41
CA ILE A 102 -15.02 1.55 -32.78
C ILE A 102 -13.77 2.36 -32.41
N CYS A 103 -13.78 3.68 -32.73
CA CYS A 103 -12.69 4.57 -32.34
C CYS A 103 -12.52 4.62 -30.81
N SER A 104 -13.62 4.64 -30.05
CA SER A 104 -13.59 4.63 -28.59
C SER A 104 -13.01 3.32 -28.05
N ILE A 105 -13.40 2.17 -28.60
CA ILE A 105 -12.86 0.86 -28.24
C ILE A 105 -11.37 0.79 -28.59
N ALA A 106 -10.98 1.20 -29.79
CA ALA A 106 -9.58 1.19 -30.22
C ALA A 106 -8.70 2.08 -29.33
N LEU A 107 -9.21 3.24 -28.91
CA LEU A 107 -8.52 4.10 -27.95
C LEU A 107 -8.36 3.42 -26.58
N MET A 108 -9.43 2.82 -26.06
CA MET A 108 -9.38 2.11 -24.78
C MET A 108 -8.40 0.93 -24.83
N GLU A 109 -8.44 0.13 -25.88
CA GLU A 109 -7.52 -1.00 -26.06
C GLU A 109 -6.06 -0.54 -26.24
N SER A 110 -5.83 0.58 -26.93
CA SER A 110 -4.50 1.17 -27.02
C SER A 110 -3.95 1.57 -25.65
N LEU A 111 -4.77 2.21 -24.83
CA LEU A 111 -4.40 2.57 -23.45
C LEU A 111 -4.16 1.31 -22.59
N ARG A 112 -4.98 0.27 -22.76
CA ARG A 112 -4.83 -1.00 -22.08
C ARG A 112 -3.53 -1.70 -22.49
N LEU A 113 -3.21 -1.74 -23.77
CA LEU A 113 -1.95 -2.31 -24.27
C LEU A 113 -0.72 -1.57 -23.70
N VAL A 114 -0.75 -0.23 -23.66
CA VAL A 114 0.32 0.56 -23.02
C VAL A 114 0.47 0.20 -21.55
N ASN A 115 -0.63 0.06 -20.81
CA ASN A 115 -0.60 -0.37 -19.41
C ASN A 115 -0.03 -1.78 -19.25
N VAL A 116 -0.48 -2.74 -20.05
CA VAL A 116 0.03 -4.14 -20.00
C VAL A 116 1.53 -4.18 -20.29
N ILE A 117 2.00 -3.45 -21.30
CA ILE A 117 3.44 -3.35 -21.59
C ILE A 117 4.18 -2.72 -20.43
N SER A 118 3.70 -1.60 -19.88
CA SER A 118 4.33 -0.88 -18.78
C SER A 118 4.45 -1.76 -17.53
N PHE A 119 3.38 -2.42 -17.12
CA PHE A 119 3.40 -3.32 -15.97
C PHE A 119 4.27 -4.57 -16.22
N SER A 120 4.25 -5.12 -17.43
CA SER A 120 5.09 -6.26 -17.80
C SER A 120 6.58 -5.89 -17.74
N VAL A 121 6.95 -4.75 -18.28
CA VAL A 121 8.33 -4.24 -18.18
C VAL A 121 8.69 -3.96 -16.73
N ALA A 122 7.85 -3.25 -15.99
CA ALA A 122 8.09 -2.94 -14.58
C ALA A 122 8.31 -4.21 -13.74
N SER A 123 7.51 -5.26 -13.95
CA SER A 123 7.65 -6.52 -13.22
C SER A 123 8.98 -7.24 -13.50
N VAL A 124 9.50 -7.13 -14.72
CA VAL A 124 10.78 -7.77 -15.12
C VAL A 124 11.99 -6.99 -14.62
N ILE A 125 11.94 -5.64 -14.63
CA ILE A 125 13.05 -4.79 -14.21
C ILE A 125 13.01 -4.44 -12.70
N ALA A 126 11.96 -4.82 -12.01
CA ALA A 126 11.78 -4.55 -10.59
C ALA A 126 12.97 -5.02 -9.74
N ARG A 127 13.27 -4.26 -8.71
CA ARG A 127 14.35 -4.53 -7.76
C ARG A 127 13.83 -4.39 -6.34
N ASP A 128 14.32 -5.23 -5.44
CA ASP A 128 14.06 -5.10 -4.01
C ASP A 128 15.07 -4.17 -3.36
N PRO A 129 14.64 -3.21 -2.55
CA PRO A 129 15.56 -2.48 -1.70
C PRO A 129 16.12 -3.43 -0.64
N VAL A 130 17.41 -3.30 -0.34
CA VAL A 130 18.05 -4.04 0.74
C VAL A 130 17.65 -3.40 2.06
N PRO A 131 16.99 -4.14 2.97
CA PRO A 131 16.51 -3.54 4.22
C PRO A 131 17.69 -3.21 5.14
N VAL A 132 17.59 -2.07 5.81
CA VAL A 132 18.60 -1.55 6.72
C VAL A 132 17.96 -1.16 8.05
N ALA A 133 18.69 -1.30 9.14
CA ALA A 133 18.22 -0.90 10.46
C ALA A 133 17.89 0.60 10.51
N PRO A 134 16.79 1.02 11.16
CA PRO A 134 16.45 2.43 11.35
C PRO A 134 17.51 3.16 12.17
N LEU A 135 17.51 4.50 12.09
CA LEU A 135 18.30 5.32 13.01
C LEU A 135 17.73 5.16 14.43
N PRO A 136 18.58 4.98 15.44
CA PRO A 136 18.11 4.88 16.81
C PRO A 136 17.65 6.25 17.34
N GLY A 137 16.70 6.24 18.26
CA GLY A 137 16.35 7.41 19.08
C GLY A 137 15.51 8.49 18.37
N GLU A 138 15.07 8.32 17.13
CA GLU A 138 14.18 9.26 16.48
C GLU A 138 12.77 9.21 17.06
N ARG A 139 12.05 10.33 16.95
CA ARG A 139 10.63 10.41 17.30
C ARG A 139 9.79 10.29 16.05
N ILE A 140 8.93 9.28 16.01
CA ILE A 140 8.08 8.95 14.86
C ILE A 140 6.61 8.92 15.26
N ALA A 141 5.73 9.26 14.32
CA ALA A 141 4.30 9.13 14.49
C ALA A 141 3.74 7.98 13.65
N PHE A 142 2.89 7.16 14.25
CA PHE A 142 2.00 6.27 13.53
C PHE A 142 0.61 6.87 13.53
N VAL A 143 0.03 7.09 12.36
CA VAL A 143 -1.25 7.81 12.21
C VAL A 143 -2.23 6.98 11.40
N THR A 144 -3.44 6.83 11.91
CA THR A 144 -4.58 6.30 11.15
C THR A 144 -5.82 7.17 11.36
N THR A 145 -6.86 6.93 10.61
CA THR A 145 -8.07 7.76 10.63
C THR A 145 -9.30 6.95 11.02
N ILE A 146 -10.36 7.63 11.45
CA ILE A 146 -11.70 7.05 11.58
C ILE A 146 -12.76 8.05 11.16
N VAL A 147 -13.77 7.56 10.43
CA VAL A 147 -15.04 8.23 10.18
C VAL A 147 -16.14 7.41 10.89
N PRO A 148 -16.51 7.72 12.13
CA PRO A 148 -17.34 6.84 12.97
C PRO A 148 -18.71 6.48 12.35
N SER A 149 -19.22 7.33 11.44
CA SER A 149 -20.45 7.05 10.70
C SER A 149 -20.31 6.03 9.56
N LYS A 150 -19.08 5.64 9.21
CA LYS A 150 -18.78 4.74 8.07
C LYS A 150 -17.95 3.53 8.46
N GLU A 151 -17.16 3.64 9.51
CA GLU A 151 -16.17 2.64 9.90
C GLU A 151 -16.49 2.11 11.29
N PRO A 152 -16.58 0.77 11.48
CA PRO A 152 -16.80 0.17 12.79
C PRO A 152 -15.63 0.46 13.74
N ILE A 153 -15.94 0.96 14.95
CA ILE A 153 -14.92 1.28 15.97
C ILE A 153 -14.05 0.05 16.31
N GLU A 154 -14.66 -1.14 16.38
CA GLU A 154 -13.96 -2.39 16.69
C GLU A 154 -12.93 -2.80 15.61
N MET A 155 -13.16 -2.43 14.36
CA MET A 155 -12.18 -2.64 13.28
C MET A 155 -10.95 -1.76 13.54
N VAL A 156 -11.15 -0.49 13.79
CA VAL A 156 -10.06 0.47 14.07
C VAL A 156 -9.34 0.13 15.38
N ARG A 157 -10.06 -0.36 16.40
CA ARG A 157 -9.48 -0.86 17.66
C ARG A 157 -8.40 -1.92 17.39
N LYS A 158 -8.64 -2.87 16.49
CA LYS A 158 -7.66 -3.91 16.12
C LYS A 158 -6.39 -3.31 15.53
N THR A 159 -6.54 -2.34 14.62
CA THR A 159 -5.42 -1.61 14.02
C THR A 159 -4.60 -0.87 15.08
N LEU A 160 -5.26 -0.17 16.01
CA LEU A 160 -4.57 0.56 17.09
C LEU A 160 -3.86 -0.36 18.08
N ILE A 161 -4.46 -1.49 18.44
CA ILE A 161 -3.80 -2.52 19.28
C ILE A 161 -2.52 -3.03 18.58
N ALA A 162 -2.60 -3.29 17.27
CA ALA A 162 -1.44 -3.72 16.51
C ALA A 162 -0.37 -2.61 16.40
N ALA A 163 -0.77 -1.37 16.19
CA ALA A 163 0.13 -0.22 16.15
C ALA A 163 0.88 -0.01 17.47
N ARG A 164 0.23 -0.24 18.61
CA ARG A 164 0.87 -0.20 19.95
C ARG A 164 1.88 -1.32 20.20
N ARG A 165 1.85 -2.37 19.38
CA ARG A 165 2.78 -3.51 19.45
C ARG A 165 3.96 -3.37 18.46
N ILE A 166 4.03 -2.28 17.69
CA ILE A 166 5.16 -2.04 16.81
C ILE A 166 6.44 -1.87 17.64
N GLU A 167 7.43 -2.68 17.30
CA GLU A 167 8.75 -2.65 17.92
C GLU A 167 9.61 -1.57 17.27
N TYR A 168 10.07 -0.62 18.08
CA TYR A 168 10.92 0.47 17.62
C TYR A 168 11.85 0.93 18.76
N ASP A 169 13.13 1.12 18.43
CA ASP A 169 14.15 1.62 19.36
C ASP A 169 14.23 3.16 19.30
N GLY A 170 13.15 3.80 19.73
CA GLY A 170 12.96 5.24 19.76
C GLY A 170 11.58 5.58 20.31
N GLN A 171 11.13 6.81 20.11
CA GLN A 171 9.81 7.23 20.53
C GLN A 171 8.80 7.03 19.41
N LEU A 172 7.78 6.19 19.65
CA LEU A 172 6.65 5.98 18.75
C LEU A 172 5.35 6.46 19.40
N ASP A 173 4.75 7.51 18.84
CA ASP A 173 3.44 7.99 19.24
C ASP A 173 2.38 7.50 18.24
N VAL A 174 1.32 6.87 18.76
CA VAL A 174 0.20 6.39 17.94
C VAL A 174 -0.94 7.39 17.99
N TRP A 175 -1.41 7.84 16.83
CA TRP A 175 -2.46 8.83 16.68
C TRP A 175 -3.66 8.29 15.93
N LEU A 176 -4.86 8.63 16.40
CA LEU A 176 -6.11 8.41 15.69
C LEU A 176 -6.75 9.76 15.33
N LEU A 177 -6.92 10.01 14.04
CA LEU A 177 -7.57 11.20 13.50
C LEU A 177 -9.06 10.94 13.33
N ASP A 178 -9.86 11.47 14.24
CA ASP A 178 -11.31 11.26 14.30
C ASP A 178 -12.07 12.39 13.62
N GLU A 179 -12.65 12.11 12.47
CA GLU A 179 -13.47 13.09 11.72
C GLU A 179 -14.80 13.41 12.43
N GLY A 180 -15.25 12.52 13.32
CA GLY A 180 -16.52 12.65 14.04
C GLY A 180 -16.42 13.38 15.38
N ASP A 181 -15.23 13.44 15.97
CA ASP A 181 -15.03 13.85 17.36
C ASP A 181 -15.93 13.05 18.33
N ASP A 182 -15.97 11.74 18.14
CA ASP A 182 -16.91 10.83 18.77
C ASP A 182 -16.48 10.49 20.21
N PRO A 183 -17.37 10.59 21.21
CA PRO A 183 -17.04 10.24 22.60
C PRO A 183 -16.57 8.80 22.80
N ALA A 184 -17.11 7.83 22.04
CA ALA A 184 -16.71 6.43 22.15
C ALA A 184 -15.30 6.23 21.57
N VAL A 185 -14.97 6.94 20.48
CA VAL A 185 -13.61 6.94 19.92
C VAL A 185 -12.60 7.55 20.91
N LYS A 186 -12.93 8.68 21.55
CA LYS A 186 -12.10 9.27 22.60
C LYS A 186 -11.85 8.32 23.77
N ALA A 187 -12.91 7.64 24.23
CA ALA A 187 -12.81 6.65 25.31
C ALA A 187 -11.90 5.48 24.90
N MET A 188 -12.03 4.97 23.69
CA MET A 188 -11.15 3.93 23.14
C MET A 188 -9.69 4.39 23.07
N CYS A 189 -9.43 5.60 22.59
CA CYS A 189 -8.07 6.14 22.54
C CYS A 189 -7.45 6.24 23.94
N ALA A 190 -8.22 6.75 24.92
CA ALA A 190 -7.77 6.83 26.32
C ALA A 190 -7.47 5.46 26.91
N GLU A 191 -8.31 4.45 26.67
CA GLU A 191 -8.12 3.06 27.11
C GLU A 191 -6.83 2.45 26.53
N LEU A 192 -6.54 2.68 25.24
CA LEU A 192 -5.41 2.11 24.54
C LEU A 192 -4.11 2.92 24.70
N GLY A 193 -4.15 4.09 25.34
CA GLY A 193 -3.01 5.00 25.39
C GLY A 193 -2.61 5.55 24.03
N VAL A 194 -3.59 5.84 23.18
CA VAL A 194 -3.45 6.39 21.83
C VAL A 194 -3.82 7.86 21.86
N CYS A 195 -3.05 8.69 21.17
CA CYS A 195 -3.33 10.11 21.02
C CYS A 195 -4.55 10.29 20.10
N HIS A 196 -5.46 11.16 20.51
CA HIS A 196 -6.66 11.52 19.74
C HIS A 196 -6.51 12.91 19.13
N PHE A 197 -6.87 13.06 17.87
CA PHE A 197 -6.95 14.34 17.18
C PHE A 197 -8.27 14.46 16.44
N SER A 198 -8.91 15.62 16.51
CA SER A 198 -10.07 15.93 15.68
C SER A 198 -10.06 17.38 15.23
N ARG A 199 -10.35 17.60 13.97
CA ARG A 199 -10.53 18.94 13.38
C ARG A 199 -11.99 19.45 13.44
N LYS A 200 -12.88 18.70 14.07
CA LYS A 200 -14.29 19.11 14.23
C LYS A 200 -14.39 20.37 15.07
N GLY A 201 -15.15 21.35 14.59
CA GLY A 201 -15.28 22.63 15.27
C GLY A 201 -14.20 23.66 14.94
N HIS A 202 -13.22 23.32 14.10
CA HIS A 202 -12.15 24.19 13.63
C HIS A 202 -12.40 24.63 12.18
N PRO A 203 -12.99 25.82 11.93
CA PRO A 203 -13.31 26.27 10.56
C PRO A 203 -12.09 26.36 9.65
N GLU A 204 -10.91 26.70 10.21
CA GLU A 204 -9.64 26.80 9.52
C GLU A 204 -9.19 25.46 8.91
N TYR A 205 -9.60 24.32 9.51
CA TYR A 205 -9.31 22.97 9.04
C TYR A 205 -10.48 22.31 8.29
N ASN A 206 -11.59 23.05 8.06
CA ASN A 206 -12.79 22.56 7.41
C ASN A 206 -13.20 23.45 6.24
N GLN A 207 -12.28 23.68 5.31
CA GLN A 207 -12.45 24.55 4.15
C GLN A 207 -13.18 23.85 2.99
N LYS A 208 -13.77 24.62 2.06
CA LYS A 208 -14.43 24.09 0.86
C LYS A 208 -13.44 23.48 -0.14
N SER A 209 -12.21 23.98 -0.19
CA SER A 209 -11.13 23.57 -1.11
C SER A 209 -9.77 23.79 -0.45
N GLY A 210 -8.70 23.37 -1.14
CA GLY A 210 -7.34 23.55 -0.66
C GLY A 210 -6.86 22.42 0.30
N PRO A 211 -5.73 22.63 0.99
CA PRO A 211 -5.06 21.60 1.79
C PRO A 211 -5.91 21.09 2.95
N TYR A 212 -6.78 21.91 3.52
CA TYR A 212 -7.66 21.58 4.64
C TYR A 212 -9.11 21.30 4.21
N ARG A 213 -9.29 20.71 3.04
CA ARG A 213 -10.63 20.43 2.51
C ARG A 213 -11.42 19.54 3.47
N ALA A 214 -12.63 20.00 3.81
CA ALA A 214 -13.56 19.27 4.66
C ALA A 214 -13.96 17.91 4.08
N LYS A 215 -14.23 16.92 4.93
CA LYS A 215 -14.69 15.57 4.57
C LYS A 215 -13.73 14.82 3.64
N THR A 216 -12.43 15.11 3.73
CA THR A 216 -11.40 14.41 2.96
C THR A 216 -10.27 13.90 3.86
N LYS A 217 -9.75 12.72 3.55
CA LYS A 217 -8.63 12.10 4.28
C LYS A 217 -7.41 13.02 4.29
N HIS A 218 -7.01 13.56 3.12
CA HIS A 218 -5.86 14.47 3.04
C HIS A 218 -6.05 15.75 3.88
N GLY A 219 -7.27 16.32 3.92
CA GLY A 219 -7.52 17.49 4.74
C GLY A 219 -7.39 17.20 6.23
N ASN A 220 -7.77 16.01 6.70
CA ASN A 220 -7.60 15.59 8.09
C ASN A 220 -6.11 15.40 8.43
N TYR A 221 -5.35 14.71 7.56
CA TYR A 221 -3.90 14.56 7.72
C TYR A 221 -3.17 15.91 7.71
N ASN A 222 -3.51 16.79 6.78
CA ASN A 222 -2.86 18.11 6.70
C ASN A 222 -3.12 18.96 7.95
N SER A 223 -4.31 18.86 8.55
CA SER A 223 -4.61 19.55 9.80
C SER A 223 -3.75 19.03 10.94
N TRP A 224 -3.63 17.71 11.06
CA TRP A 224 -2.76 17.08 12.05
C TRP A 224 -1.28 17.42 11.81
N LEU A 225 -0.81 17.38 10.57
CA LEU A 225 0.55 17.74 10.19
C LEU A 225 0.88 19.20 10.54
N HIS A 226 -0.09 20.11 10.37
CA HIS A 226 0.10 21.50 10.73
C HIS A 226 0.31 21.70 12.24
N GLU A 227 -0.41 20.95 13.08
CA GLU A 227 -0.32 21.09 14.54
C GLU A 227 0.82 20.27 15.15
N HIS A 228 1.08 19.08 14.65
CA HIS A 228 1.95 18.11 15.29
C HIS A 228 3.10 17.60 14.41
N GLY A 229 3.07 17.86 13.09
CA GLY A 229 4.02 17.29 12.14
C GLY A 229 5.48 17.65 12.44
N SER A 230 5.73 18.84 12.98
CA SER A 230 7.09 19.31 13.34
C SER A 230 7.72 18.55 14.51
N ASP A 231 6.93 17.79 15.28
CA ASP A 231 7.41 17.03 16.43
C ASP A 231 8.04 15.69 16.04
N TYR A 232 7.90 15.29 14.78
CA TYR A 232 8.25 13.96 14.29
C TYR A 232 9.18 14.02 13.08
N SER A 233 10.15 13.11 13.03
CA SER A 233 11.03 12.96 11.87
C SER A 233 10.38 12.17 10.74
N VAL A 234 9.52 11.20 11.07
CA VAL A 234 8.81 10.36 10.09
C VAL A 234 7.36 10.15 10.50
N LEU A 235 6.47 10.21 9.53
CA LEU A 235 5.07 9.83 9.64
C LEU A 235 4.86 8.44 9.00
N MET A 236 4.44 7.46 9.78
CA MET A 236 3.92 6.18 9.30
C MET A 236 2.40 6.23 9.24
N SER A 237 1.81 5.71 8.18
CA SER A 237 0.35 5.73 8.00
C SER A 237 -0.16 4.44 7.40
N VAL A 238 -1.29 3.97 7.91
CA VAL A 238 -2.05 2.85 7.35
C VAL A 238 -3.54 3.19 7.29
N ASP A 239 -4.30 2.47 6.48
CA ASP A 239 -5.76 2.58 6.49
C ASP A 239 -6.34 1.97 7.79
N PRO A 240 -7.55 2.38 8.21
CA PRO A 240 -8.13 1.98 9.49
C PRO A 240 -8.43 0.48 9.63
N ASP A 241 -8.42 -0.26 8.54
CA ASP A 241 -8.62 -1.71 8.45
C ASP A 241 -7.32 -2.51 8.27
N HIS A 242 -6.18 -1.84 8.23
CA HIS A 242 -4.87 -2.48 8.11
C HIS A 242 -4.25 -2.76 9.48
N VAL A 243 -3.70 -3.95 9.64
CA VAL A 243 -3.05 -4.40 10.87
C VAL A 243 -1.53 -4.42 10.65
N PRO A 244 -0.78 -3.45 11.19
CA PRO A 244 0.67 -3.42 11.04
C PRO A 244 1.32 -4.59 11.82
N LEU A 245 2.40 -5.14 11.25
CA LEU A 245 3.19 -6.16 11.93
C LEU A 245 4.10 -5.53 13.01
N PRO A 246 4.49 -6.28 14.05
CA PRO A 246 5.38 -5.76 15.09
C PRO A 246 6.71 -5.21 14.55
N ASN A 247 7.28 -5.84 13.54
CA ASN A 247 8.53 -5.42 12.90
C ASN A 247 8.35 -4.34 11.81
N TYR A 248 7.16 -3.74 11.68
CA TYR A 248 6.84 -2.79 10.59
C TYR A 248 7.81 -1.60 10.56
N ALA A 249 8.02 -0.94 11.71
CA ALA A 249 8.94 0.20 11.80
C ALA A 249 10.39 -0.20 11.46
N GLN A 250 10.85 -1.33 11.97
CA GLN A 250 12.21 -1.83 11.71
C GLN A 250 12.46 -2.10 10.22
N ARG A 251 11.41 -2.47 9.46
CA ARG A 251 11.53 -2.84 8.05
C ARG A 251 11.44 -1.67 7.09
N ILE A 252 10.85 -0.54 7.49
CA ILE A 252 10.63 0.59 6.57
C ILE A 252 11.41 1.84 6.93
N LEU A 253 11.71 2.09 8.20
CA LEU A 253 12.32 3.36 8.62
C LEU A 253 13.78 3.51 8.21
N GLY A 254 14.51 2.41 8.11
CA GLY A 254 15.94 2.45 7.78
C GLY A 254 16.24 3.06 6.41
N TYR A 255 15.30 3.02 5.47
CA TYR A 255 15.47 3.63 4.15
C TYR A 255 15.58 5.16 4.19
N PHE A 256 15.03 5.82 5.23
CA PHE A 256 15.15 7.27 5.42
C PHE A 256 16.55 7.74 5.85
N ARG A 257 17.50 6.82 6.06
CA ARG A 257 18.93 7.16 6.13
C ARG A 257 19.45 7.74 4.82
N ASP A 258 18.80 7.44 3.69
CA ASP A 258 19.05 8.04 2.40
C ASP A 258 18.24 9.34 2.28
N PRO A 259 18.89 10.52 2.21
CA PRO A 259 18.21 11.80 2.15
C PRO A 259 17.37 12.02 0.88
N ASP A 260 17.56 11.18 -0.15
CA ASP A 260 16.75 11.25 -1.38
C ASP A 260 15.47 10.41 -1.29
N VAL A 261 15.26 9.66 -0.19
CA VAL A 261 14.04 8.90 0.05
C VAL A 261 12.99 9.79 0.71
N ALA A 262 11.95 10.14 -0.03
CA ALA A 262 10.84 10.94 0.46
C ALA A 262 9.72 10.09 1.09
N TYR A 263 9.51 8.87 0.61
CA TYR A 263 8.49 7.94 1.15
C TYR A 263 8.86 6.49 0.88
N VAL A 264 8.30 5.60 1.70
CA VAL A 264 8.44 4.14 1.58
C VAL A 264 7.04 3.53 1.66
N VAL A 265 6.73 2.60 0.75
CA VAL A 265 5.46 1.87 0.74
C VAL A 265 5.74 0.40 1.06
N GLY A 266 5.08 -0.11 2.11
CA GLY A 266 5.11 -1.52 2.46
C GLY A 266 4.09 -2.34 1.65
N PRO A 267 4.35 -3.63 1.41
CA PRO A 267 3.37 -4.52 0.81
C PRO A 267 2.16 -4.71 1.73
N GLN A 268 0.98 -4.83 1.12
CA GLN A 268 -0.26 -5.15 1.80
C GLN A 268 -0.68 -6.57 1.43
N CYS A 269 -1.11 -7.34 2.41
CA CYS A 269 -1.59 -8.70 2.23
C CYS A 269 -2.93 -8.89 2.91
N TYR A 270 -3.86 -9.58 2.26
CA TYR A 270 -5.12 -9.95 2.89
C TYR A 270 -4.88 -10.99 4.00
N ALA A 271 -5.43 -10.72 5.19
CA ALA A 271 -5.41 -11.66 6.30
C ALA A 271 -6.53 -12.71 6.20
N ASN A 272 -7.66 -12.35 5.57
CA ASN A 272 -8.83 -13.20 5.38
C ASN A 272 -8.74 -14.02 4.09
N CYS A 273 -7.85 -14.99 4.05
CA CYS A 273 -7.63 -15.87 2.89
C CYS A 273 -8.67 -16.99 2.77
N ASP A 274 -9.97 -16.72 3.02
CA ASP A 274 -11.02 -17.74 3.08
C ASP A 274 -11.63 -18.07 1.72
N ASN A 275 -11.43 -17.23 0.72
CA ASN A 275 -11.96 -17.40 -0.63
C ASN A 275 -10.87 -17.25 -1.70
N LEU A 276 -11.21 -17.63 -2.96
CA LEU A 276 -10.28 -17.62 -4.07
C LEU A 276 -9.73 -16.21 -4.36
N ILE A 277 -10.56 -15.18 -4.23
CA ILE A 277 -10.18 -13.79 -4.55
C ILE A 277 -9.13 -13.28 -3.56
N THR A 278 -9.38 -13.44 -2.26
CA THR A 278 -8.45 -12.99 -1.21
C THR A 278 -7.18 -13.85 -1.11
N LYS A 279 -7.20 -15.08 -1.67
CA LYS A 279 -5.98 -15.92 -1.81
C LYS A 279 -5.11 -15.49 -2.98
N ALA A 280 -5.71 -14.92 -4.02
CA ALA A 280 -5.02 -14.52 -5.26
C ALA A 280 -4.47 -13.09 -5.19
N ALA A 281 -4.98 -12.27 -4.29
CA ALA A 281 -4.52 -10.92 -4.00
C ALA A 281 -3.50 -10.94 -2.85
#